data_d6ede876e93a095cc104fda341899e9f
#
_entry.id   d6ede876e93a095cc104fda341899e9f
#
_cell.length_a   1.000
_cell.length_b   1.000
_cell.length_c   1.000
_cell.angle_alpha   90.00
_cell.angle_beta   90.00
_cell.angle_gamma   90.00
#
_symmetry.space_group_name_H-M   'P 1'
#
loop_
_entity.id
_entity.type
_entity.pdbx_description
1 polymer ?
#
loop_
_entity_poly.entity_id
_entity_poly.type
_entity_poly.pdbx_seq_one_letter_code
_entity_poly.pdbx_strand_id
1 'polypeptide(L)'
;MPLSYGLNESAIEDNPQWPRYIRITDFDDNNNLREDTFRSINPEKANMYSLQKGDILLARSGATVGKAFCFNESIRACYAGYLIRARLNQKKVLPKYFLYVTKSIHYSEWKKRTNIQSTIQNISAEKYNQYEFPCPTINKQEKIIEYLDTKLSEIDHQVSLLTSKRDAYLRLKKSIINHAVTRGLNPNVKMKDSGIEWIEEVPEHWEVKRMKDICDYISRGSTPDYVDEDYQKVMNQGTFSKGWIDESNIRYTKVGKSGAHIKKGDLLMASTGGGVLGKILYFDSIDENYYADSHVTIMRNSKGINSMKFLFYHFSLRFDEINATMTKGSTNQTELQRYELLSHKVAIPPLPEQRAITTYLDDKCAKIDTIVSNLDRQISRYGDLKRSLIDEVITGKRAV
;
A
#
# COMPACT_ATOMS: atom_id res chain seq x y z
N MET A 1 21.98 -5.82 33.00
CA MET A 1 21.81 -6.58 31.76
C MET A 1 22.97 -6.22 30.84
N PRO A 2 23.80 -7.14 30.34
CA PRO A 2 24.90 -6.80 29.46
C PRO A 2 24.37 -6.42 28.09
N LEU A 3 24.57 -5.16 27.72
CA LEU A 3 24.25 -4.62 26.40
C LEU A 3 25.52 -4.47 25.58
N SER A 4 25.52 -4.88 24.34
CA SER A 4 26.65 -4.75 23.43
C SER A 4 26.23 -4.34 22.02
N TYR A 5 27.06 -3.48 21.43
CA TYR A 5 26.88 -3.10 20.01
C TYR A 5 27.32 -4.24 19.09
N GLY A 6 26.73 -4.30 17.92
CA GLY A 6 27.08 -5.28 16.90
C GLY A 6 28.30 -4.88 16.07
N LEU A 7 28.63 -5.75 15.12
CA LEU A 7 29.75 -5.60 14.20
C LEU A 7 29.45 -4.49 13.16
N ASN A 8 30.39 -3.60 12.95
CA ASN A 8 30.29 -2.54 11.94
C ASN A 8 31.02 -2.94 10.67
N GLU A 9 30.38 -3.77 9.85
CA GLU A 9 30.91 -4.25 8.56
C GLU A 9 29.83 -4.16 7.46
N SER A 10 30.28 -4.15 6.22
CA SER A 10 29.39 -4.18 5.07
C SER A 10 28.76 -5.56 4.87
N ALA A 11 27.46 -5.61 4.62
CA ALA A 11 26.70 -6.83 4.40
C ALA A 11 26.69 -7.21 2.90
N ILE A 12 27.84 -7.61 2.38
CA ILE A 12 28.04 -7.90 0.95
C ILE A 12 27.93 -9.41 0.67
N GLU A 13 28.47 -10.24 1.60
CA GLU A 13 28.60 -11.68 1.41
C GLU A 13 27.26 -12.41 1.60
N ASP A 14 27.07 -13.48 0.87
CA ASP A 14 25.89 -14.34 0.91
C ASP A 14 26.21 -15.84 1.01
N ASN A 15 27.42 -16.16 1.50
CA ASN A 15 27.89 -17.55 1.67
C ASN A 15 27.05 -18.28 2.75
N PRO A 16 26.30 -19.34 2.40
CA PRO A 16 25.42 -20.04 3.34
C PRO A 16 26.16 -20.87 4.39
N GLN A 17 27.47 -21.12 4.23
CA GLN A 17 28.30 -21.82 5.20
C GLN A 17 28.83 -20.91 6.32
N TRP A 18 28.73 -19.61 6.12
CA TRP A 18 29.18 -18.61 7.08
C TRP A 18 28.07 -18.21 8.05
N PRO A 19 28.42 -17.63 9.22
CA PRO A 19 27.44 -17.12 10.16
C PRO A 19 26.53 -16.07 9.49
N ARG A 20 25.21 -16.17 9.70
CA ARG A 20 24.25 -15.19 9.25
C ARG A 20 24.52 -13.85 9.91
N TYR A 21 24.59 -12.79 9.11
CA TYR A 21 24.77 -11.41 9.57
C TYR A 21 23.42 -10.70 9.66
N ILE A 22 22.87 -10.60 10.88
CA ILE A 22 21.53 -10.07 11.12
C ILE A 22 21.56 -8.54 11.20
N ARG A 23 20.76 -7.90 10.34
CA ARG A 23 20.54 -6.46 10.27
C ARG A 23 19.10 -6.11 10.65
N ILE A 24 18.80 -4.81 10.82
CA ILE A 24 17.44 -4.31 11.13
C ILE A 24 16.41 -4.74 10.09
N THR A 25 16.81 -4.89 8.83
CA THR A 25 15.96 -5.29 7.69
C THR A 25 15.64 -6.77 7.65
N ASP A 26 16.35 -7.58 8.44
CA ASP A 26 16.33 -9.03 8.28
C ASP A 26 15.28 -9.73 9.16
N PHE A 27 14.49 -8.97 9.92
CA PHE A 27 13.40 -9.51 10.73
C PHE A 27 12.14 -8.66 10.64
N ASP A 28 11.00 -9.34 10.70
CA ASP A 28 9.68 -8.72 10.66
C ASP A 28 9.15 -8.36 12.06
N ASP A 29 7.93 -7.80 12.12
CA ASP A 29 7.28 -7.42 13.39
C ASP A 29 6.71 -8.63 14.15
N ASN A 30 6.63 -9.80 13.48
CA ASN A 30 6.20 -11.07 14.06
C ASN A 30 7.36 -11.88 14.64
N ASN A 31 8.57 -11.32 14.65
CA ASN A 31 9.79 -11.98 15.13
C ASN A 31 10.27 -13.13 14.22
N ASN A 32 10.02 -13.06 12.91
CA ASN A 32 10.55 -14.01 11.95
C ASN A 32 11.76 -13.43 11.23
N LEU A 33 12.76 -14.25 10.96
CA LEU A 33 13.85 -13.92 10.05
C LEU A 33 13.38 -14.01 8.59
N ARG A 34 13.79 -13.05 7.79
CA ARG A 34 13.48 -12.97 6.36
C ARG A 34 14.58 -13.65 5.56
N GLU A 35 14.24 -14.68 4.82
CA GLU A 35 15.22 -15.43 4.00
C GLU A 35 15.66 -14.65 2.75
N ASP A 36 14.77 -13.83 2.19
CA ASP A 36 15.06 -13.00 1.01
C ASP A 36 16.12 -11.90 1.26
N THR A 37 16.43 -11.64 2.52
CA THR A 37 17.44 -10.64 2.94
C THR A 37 18.72 -11.27 3.48
N PHE A 38 18.89 -12.58 3.34
CA PHE A 38 20.05 -13.29 3.87
C PHE A 38 21.37 -12.62 3.47
N ARG A 39 22.25 -12.44 4.47
CA ARG A 39 23.66 -12.05 4.31
C ARG A 39 24.48 -12.80 5.34
N SER A 40 25.75 -13.00 5.03
CA SER A 40 26.70 -13.67 5.89
C SER A 40 27.93 -12.81 6.15
N ILE A 41 28.78 -13.25 7.05
CA ILE A 41 30.04 -12.58 7.38
C ILE A 41 31.12 -13.62 7.67
N ASN A 42 32.37 -13.26 7.38
CA ASN A 42 33.52 -14.12 7.70
C ASN A 42 33.47 -14.59 9.15
N PRO A 43 33.61 -15.91 9.41
CA PRO A 43 33.54 -16.50 10.74
C PRO A 43 34.49 -15.88 11.77
N GLU A 44 35.69 -15.47 11.37
CA GLU A 44 36.69 -14.86 12.27
C GLU A 44 36.16 -13.51 12.83
N LYS A 45 35.54 -12.70 11.97
CA LYS A 45 34.93 -11.43 12.39
C LYS A 45 33.66 -11.63 13.20
N ALA A 46 32.89 -12.69 12.92
CA ALA A 46 31.64 -12.99 13.58
C ALA A 46 31.78 -13.44 15.04
N ASN A 47 32.89 -14.07 15.40
CA ASN A 47 33.06 -14.77 16.68
C ASN A 47 32.75 -13.91 17.92
N MET A 48 33.23 -12.68 17.97
CA MET A 48 32.97 -11.75 19.09
C MET A 48 31.54 -11.28 19.21
N TYR A 49 30.77 -11.37 18.13
CA TYR A 49 29.40 -10.91 17.99
C TYR A 49 28.39 -12.06 17.88
N SER A 50 28.80 -13.25 18.28
CA SER A 50 27.98 -14.45 18.19
C SER A 50 26.72 -14.33 19.03
N LEU A 51 25.59 -14.72 18.44
CA LEU A 51 24.28 -14.77 19.07
C LEU A 51 24.04 -16.12 19.73
N GLN A 52 23.28 -16.08 20.82
CA GLN A 52 22.79 -17.26 21.53
C GLN A 52 21.26 -17.21 21.56
N LYS A 53 20.63 -18.38 21.59
CA LYS A 53 19.18 -18.48 21.75
C LYS A 53 18.71 -17.69 22.97
N GLY A 54 17.72 -16.81 22.77
CA GLY A 54 17.19 -15.90 23.79
C GLY A 54 17.85 -14.53 23.82
N ASP A 55 18.89 -14.26 23.01
CA ASP A 55 19.40 -12.88 22.86
C ASP A 55 18.33 -11.98 22.20
N ILE A 56 18.17 -10.78 22.76
CA ILE A 56 17.29 -9.75 22.18
C ILE A 56 18.16 -8.75 21.42
N LEU A 57 17.79 -8.51 20.17
CA LEU A 57 18.38 -7.44 19.34
C LEU A 57 17.46 -6.23 19.33
N LEU A 58 18.00 -5.06 19.64
CA LEU A 58 17.28 -3.79 19.71
C LEU A 58 17.83 -2.84 18.64
N ALA A 59 16.98 -2.35 17.76
CA ALA A 59 17.37 -1.36 16.77
C ALA A 59 17.70 -0.02 17.44
N ARG A 60 18.91 0.52 17.18
CA ARG A 60 19.39 1.73 17.86
C ARG A 60 19.12 3.02 17.07
N SER A 61 18.95 2.97 15.76
CA SER A 61 18.89 4.18 14.92
C SER A 61 17.90 4.07 13.75
N GLY A 62 17.53 5.24 13.19
CA GLY A 62 16.67 5.36 12.03
C GLY A 62 15.19 5.18 12.32
N ALA A 63 14.38 5.07 11.26
CA ALA A 63 12.91 4.96 11.34
C ALA A 63 12.40 3.75 12.14
N THR A 64 13.25 2.75 12.33
CA THR A 64 12.94 1.50 13.05
C THR A 64 13.49 1.47 14.47
N VAL A 65 13.94 2.61 15.00
CA VAL A 65 14.52 2.70 16.36
C VAL A 65 13.58 2.07 17.41
N GLY A 66 14.16 1.21 18.26
CA GLY A 66 13.40 0.48 19.26
C GLY A 66 12.66 -0.77 18.78
N LYS A 67 12.74 -1.11 17.49
CA LYS A 67 12.28 -2.43 17.02
C LYS A 67 13.11 -3.52 17.71
N ALA A 68 12.47 -4.57 18.20
CA ALA A 68 13.09 -5.66 18.91
C ALA A 68 12.92 -6.98 18.17
N PHE A 69 13.93 -7.83 18.27
CA PHE A 69 13.92 -9.19 17.75
C PHE A 69 14.51 -10.15 18.79
N CYS A 70 13.83 -11.25 19.07
CA CYS A 70 14.34 -12.31 19.92
C CYS A 70 14.93 -13.42 19.05
N PHE A 71 16.23 -13.62 19.16
CA PHE A 71 16.92 -14.67 18.41
C PHE A 71 16.65 -16.05 19.03
N ASN A 72 15.87 -16.88 18.34
CA ASN A 72 15.51 -18.23 18.79
C ASN A 72 15.96 -19.34 17.83
N GLU A 73 16.74 -18.98 16.80
CA GLU A 73 17.19 -19.90 15.78
C GLU A 73 18.34 -20.80 16.26
N SER A 74 18.46 -21.96 15.63
CA SER A 74 19.55 -22.91 15.86
C SER A 74 20.68 -22.76 14.84
N ILE A 75 20.80 -21.58 14.22
CA ILE A 75 21.83 -21.26 13.24
C ILE A 75 22.98 -20.46 13.85
N ARG A 76 24.15 -20.51 13.23
CA ARG A 76 25.25 -19.61 13.55
C ARG A 76 24.92 -18.22 13.04
N ALA A 77 24.90 -17.23 13.93
CA ALA A 77 24.58 -15.85 13.57
C ALA A 77 25.35 -14.84 14.39
N CYS A 78 25.55 -13.66 13.83
CA CYS A 78 26.02 -12.44 14.47
C CYS A 78 25.15 -11.28 14.05
N TYR A 79 25.39 -10.07 14.58
CA TYR A 79 24.48 -8.92 14.38
C TYR A 79 25.23 -7.64 14.05
N ALA A 80 24.58 -6.77 13.29
CA ALA A 80 25.13 -5.53 12.77
C ALA A 80 25.24 -4.41 13.81
N GLY A 81 26.11 -3.44 13.57
CA GLY A 81 26.41 -2.31 14.48
C GLY A 81 25.23 -1.36 14.74
N TYR A 82 24.19 -1.39 13.93
CA TYR A 82 22.93 -0.68 14.17
C TYR A 82 21.97 -1.42 15.12
N LEU A 83 22.38 -2.57 15.63
CA LEU A 83 21.66 -3.35 16.63
C LEU A 83 22.44 -3.37 17.95
N ILE A 84 21.71 -3.38 19.06
CA ILE A 84 22.24 -3.59 20.40
C ILE A 84 21.71 -4.95 20.87
N ARG A 85 22.62 -5.85 21.25
CA ARG A 85 22.24 -7.13 21.86
C ARG A 85 22.02 -6.95 23.35
N ALA A 86 20.87 -7.40 23.83
CA ALA A 86 20.57 -7.56 25.24
C ALA A 86 20.52 -9.06 25.60
N ARG A 87 21.50 -9.53 26.38
CA ARG A 87 21.50 -10.88 26.91
C ARG A 87 20.86 -10.89 28.27
N LEU A 88 19.66 -11.43 28.38
CA LEU A 88 18.87 -11.41 29.59
C LEU A 88 19.33 -12.50 30.58
N ASN A 89 19.23 -12.19 31.88
CA ASN A 89 19.29 -13.23 32.87
C ASN A 89 17.97 -13.99 32.90
N GLN A 90 17.91 -15.12 32.22
CA GLN A 90 16.68 -15.89 32.03
C GLN A 90 16.09 -16.47 33.35
N LYS A 91 16.86 -16.47 34.45
CA LYS A 91 16.33 -16.76 35.80
C LYS A 91 15.45 -15.63 36.35
N LYS A 92 15.51 -14.44 35.77
CA LYS A 92 14.72 -13.26 36.17
C LYS A 92 13.75 -12.79 35.11
N VAL A 93 14.14 -12.82 33.83
CA VAL A 93 13.34 -12.29 32.70
C VAL A 93 13.42 -13.26 31.54
N LEU A 94 12.26 -13.77 31.12
CA LEU A 94 12.15 -14.61 29.94
C LEU A 94 12.26 -13.76 28.67
N PRO A 95 13.05 -14.17 27.65
CA PRO A 95 13.24 -13.41 26.42
C PRO A 95 11.93 -13.06 25.72
N LYS A 96 11.00 -14.01 25.63
CA LYS A 96 9.69 -13.79 24.99
C LYS A 96 8.81 -12.82 25.78
N TYR A 97 8.88 -12.85 27.13
CA TYR A 97 8.20 -11.84 27.94
C TYR A 97 8.73 -10.45 27.63
N PHE A 98 10.07 -10.28 27.60
CA PHE A 98 10.67 -8.99 27.27
C PHE A 98 10.31 -8.54 25.83
N LEU A 99 10.20 -9.45 24.87
CA LEU A 99 9.71 -9.13 23.53
C LEU A 99 8.29 -8.52 23.58
N TYR A 100 7.39 -9.03 24.43
CA TYR A 100 6.08 -8.42 24.65
C TYR A 100 6.17 -7.05 25.34
N VAL A 101 7.07 -6.88 26.29
CA VAL A 101 7.34 -5.57 26.91
C VAL A 101 7.70 -4.55 25.83
N THR A 102 8.54 -4.91 24.84
CA THR A 102 8.91 -4.00 23.74
C THR A 102 7.80 -3.67 22.77
N LYS A 103 6.69 -4.40 22.81
CA LYS A 103 5.47 -4.16 22.02
C LYS A 103 4.39 -3.36 22.78
N SER A 104 4.61 -3.05 24.06
CA SER A 104 3.66 -2.29 24.89
C SER A 104 3.65 -0.80 24.56
N ILE A 105 2.54 -0.14 24.92
CA ILE A 105 2.41 1.32 24.80
C ILE A 105 3.45 1.99 25.72
N HIS A 106 3.65 1.45 26.92
CA HIS A 106 4.66 1.94 27.86
C HIS A 106 6.07 2.03 27.26
N TYR A 107 6.51 1.00 26.52
CA TYR A 107 7.80 1.04 25.81
C TYR A 107 7.80 2.07 24.68
N SER A 108 6.70 2.18 23.94
CA SER A 108 6.56 3.17 22.87
C SER A 108 6.63 4.62 23.38
N GLU A 109 6.02 4.89 24.53
CA GLU A 109 6.09 6.21 25.17
C GLU A 109 7.48 6.51 25.73
N TRP A 110 8.13 5.52 26.33
CA TRP A 110 9.52 5.66 26.75
C TRP A 110 10.43 6.00 25.57
N LYS A 111 10.29 5.31 24.43
CA LYS A 111 11.03 5.62 23.20
C LYS A 111 10.82 7.05 22.74
N LYS A 112 9.56 7.51 22.69
CA LYS A 112 9.23 8.88 22.29
C LYS A 112 9.94 9.89 23.18
N ARG A 113 9.83 9.75 24.50
CA ARG A 113 10.49 10.64 25.48
C ARG A 113 12.01 10.64 25.35
N THR A 114 12.60 9.48 25.10
CA THR A 114 14.06 9.32 24.98
C THR A 114 14.63 9.95 23.70
N ASN A 115 13.80 10.08 22.64
CA ASN A 115 14.21 10.59 21.32
C ASN A 115 13.92 12.08 21.08
N ILE A 116 13.22 12.80 21.98
CA ILE A 116 12.78 14.19 21.78
C ILE A 116 13.95 15.17 21.54
N GLN A 117 15.17 14.82 21.90
CA GLN A 117 16.33 15.74 21.88
C GLN A 117 17.30 15.55 20.71
N SER A 118 17.03 14.69 19.72
CA SER A 118 17.97 14.45 18.64
C SER A 118 17.34 14.55 17.25
N THR A 119 18.01 15.27 16.36
CA THR A 119 17.66 15.40 14.92
C THR A 119 17.68 14.03 14.20
N ILE A 120 18.46 13.09 14.69
CA ILE A 120 18.49 11.68 14.22
C ILE A 120 18.07 10.80 15.40
N GLN A 121 16.98 10.07 15.22
CA GLN A 121 16.50 9.13 16.24
C GLN A 121 17.57 8.08 16.54
N ASN A 122 18.12 8.10 17.76
CA ASN A 122 19.14 7.16 18.21
C ASN A 122 19.01 6.88 19.72
N ILE A 123 18.93 5.58 20.07
CA ILE A 123 18.91 5.12 21.46
C ILE A 123 20.20 4.33 21.70
N SER A 124 21.05 4.87 22.57
CA SER A 124 22.31 4.21 22.96
C SER A 124 22.08 3.03 23.93
N ALA A 125 23.12 2.20 24.11
CA ALA A 125 23.07 1.10 25.07
C ALA A 125 22.84 1.61 26.51
N GLU A 126 23.42 2.77 26.89
CA GLU A 126 23.21 3.39 28.21
C GLU A 126 21.74 3.77 28.42
N LYS A 127 21.10 4.36 27.41
CA LYS A 127 19.67 4.70 27.47
C LYS A 127 18.79 3.45 27.58
N TYR A 128 19.07 2.39 26.81
CA TYR A 128 18.37 1.11 26.97
C TYR A 128 18.59 0.49 28.36
N ASN A 129 19.76 0.65 28.96
CA ASN A 129 20.05 0.11 30.30
C ASN A 129 19.26 0.82 31.42
N GLN A 130 18.77 2.03 31.15
CA GLN A 130 17.91 2.83 32.05
C GLN A 130 16.42 2.54 31.87
N TYR A 131 16.04 1.70 30.89
CA TYR A 131 14.64 1.37 30.68
C TYR A 131 14.11 0.48 31.79
N GLU A 132 13.09 0.97 32.49
CA GLU A 132 12.40 0.24 33.56
C GLU A 132 11.10 -0.34 33.04
N PHE A 133 10.80 -1.58 33.41
CA PHE A 133 9.60 -2.30 33.03
C PHE A 133 9.11 -3.24 34.14
N PRO A 134 7.81 -3.56 34.17
CA PRO A 134 7.28 -4.56 35.11
C PRO A 134 7.96 -5.91 34.93
N CYS A 135 8.50 -6.47 36.03
CA CYS A 135 9.21 -7.75 36.03
C CYS A 135 8.61 -8.68 37.07
N PRO A 136 7.48 -9.35 36.81
CA PRO A 136 6.89 -10.32 37.73
C PRO A 136 7.73 -11.59 37.83
N THR A 137 7.35 -12.52 38.72
CA THR A 137 8.01 -13.82 38.86
C THR A 137 8.02 -14.60 37.57
N ILE A 138 8.97 -15.50 37.36
CA ILE A 138 9.08 -16.33 36.15
C ILE A 138 7.77 -17.08 35.87
N ASN A 139 7.16 -17.73 36.85
CA ASN A 139 5.85 -18.40 36.72
C ASN A 139 4.75 -17.47 36.20
N LYS A 140 4.77 -16.21 36.63
CA LYS A 140 3.81 -15.21 36.14
C LYS A 140 4.13 -14.77 34.71
N GLN A 141 5.42 -14.64 34.37
CA GLN A 141 5.84 -14.35 33.00
C GLN A 141 5.44 -15.47 32.03
N GLU A 142 5.58 -16.74 32.41
CA GLU A 142 5.15 -17.90 31.62
C GLU A 142 3.64 -17.85 31.34
N LYS A 143 2.81 -17.60 32.35
CA LYS A 143 1.35 -17.45 32.17
C LYS A 143 1.01 -16.29 31.25
N ILE A 144 1.69 -15.15 31.40
CA ILE A 144 1.50 -13.99 30.54
C ILE A 144 1.84 -14.34 29.08
N ILE A 145 2.97 -15.03 28.86
CA ILE A 145 3.39 -15.47 27.52
C ILE A 145 2.30 -16.39 26.91
N GLU A 146 1.89 -17.43 27.63
CA GLU A 146 0.89 -18.38 27.16
C GLU A 146 -0.44 -17.70 26.83
N TYR A 147 -0.89 -16.81 27.70
CA TYR A 147 -2.12 -16.04 27.48
C TYR A 147 -2.01 -15.13 26.24
N LEU A 148 -0.92 -14.36 26.14
CA LEU A 148 -0.72 -13.47 24.98
C LEU A 148 -0.55 -14.25 23.68
N ASP A 149 0.23 -15.34 23.68
CA ASP A 149 0.39 -16.20 22.51
C ASP A 149 -0.97 -16.70 22.00
N THR A 150 -1.81 -17.23 22.88
CA THR A 150 -3.13 -17.73 22.53
C THR A 150 -4.00 -16.59 21.98
N LYS A 151 -4.12 -15.50 22.71
CA LYS A 151 -5.02 -14.40 22.33
C LYS A 151 -4.56 -13.66 21.07
N LEU A 152 -3.26 -13.45 20.91
CA LEU A 152 -2.74 -12.81 19.72
C LEU A 152 -2.87 -13.70 18.48
N SER A 153 -2.69 -15.01 18.63
CA SER A 153 -2.93 -15.98 17.54
C SER A 153 -4.40 -15.98 17.10
N GLU A 154 -5.36 -15.95 18.07
CA GLU A 154 -6.78 -15.82 17.76
C GLU A 154 -7.06 -14.53 16.96
N ILE A 155 -6.51 -13.40 17.39
CA ILE A 155 -6.67 -12.12 16.71
C ILE A 155 -6.05 -12.16 15.30
N ASP A 156 -4.86 -12.71 15.15
CA ASP A 156 -4.18 -12.80 13.85
C ASP A 156 -4.96 -13.69 12.87
N HIS A 157 -5.55 -14.77 13.36
CA HIS A 157 -6.44 -15.60 12.57
C HIS A 157 -7.67 -14.81 12.08
N GLN A 158 -8.32 -14.03 12.96
CA GLN A 158 -9.45 -13.17 12.56
C GLN A 158 -9.04 -12.11 11.52
N VAL A 159 -7.89 -11.45 11.71
CA VAL A 159 -7.35 -10.47 10.74
C VAL A 159 -7.10 -11.14 9.39
N SER A 160 -6.54 -12.34 9.37
CA SER A 160 -6.32 -13.11 8.13
C SER A 160 -7.62 -13.41 7.38
N LEU A 161 -8.65 -13.86 8.11
CA LEU A 161 -9.98 -14.13 7.52
C LEU A 161 -10.62 -12.86 6.95
N LEU A 162 -10.57 -11.73 7.69
CA LEU A 162 -11.11 -10.45 7.23
C LEU A 162 -10.35 -9.94 6.01
N THR A 163 -9.03 -10.07 5.98
CA THR A 163 -8.18 -9.70 4.84
C THR A 163 -8.54 -10.54 3.61
N SER A 164 -8.65 -11.86 3.75
CA SER A 164 -9.05 -12.76 2.67
C SER A 164 -10.44 -12.42 2.13
N LYS A 165 -11.38 -12.09 3.01
CA LYS A 165 -12.73 -11.65 2.65
C LYS A 165 -12.72 -10.33 1.90
N ARG A 166 -11.95 -9.33 2.36
CA ARG A 166 -11.75 -8.04 1.68
C ARG A 166 -11.23 -8.25 0.25
N ASP A 167 -10.20 -9.05 0.10
CA ASP A 167 -9.57 -9.32 -1.19
C ASP A 167 -10.52 -10.08 -2.14
N ALA A 168 -11.38 -10.96 -1.60
CA ALA A 168 -12.43 -11.61 -2.38
C ALA A 168 -13.47 -10.59 -2.92
N TYR A 169 -13.88 -9.62 -2.11
CA TYR A 169 -14.78 -8.55 -2.57
C TYR A 169 -14.13 -7.63 -3.62
N LEU A 170 -12.84 -7.32 -3.49
CA LEU A 170 -12.11 -6.56 -4.51
C LEU A 170 -12.02 -7.33 -5.84
N ARG A 171 -11.79 -8.65 -5.81
CA ARG A 171 -11.84 -9.51 -7.01
C ARG A 171 -13.25 -9.56 -7.60
N LEU A 172 -14.27 -9.71 -6.76
CA LEU A 172 -15.67 -9.70 -7.20
C LEU A 172 -16.03 -8.39 -7.90
N LYS A 173 -15.61 -7.23 -7.35
CA LYS A 173 -15.81 -5.92 -7.98
C LYS A 173 -15.22 -5.87 -9.37
N LYS A 174 -13.96 -6.31 -9.54
CA LYS A 174 -13.30 -6.38 -10.85
C LYS A 174 -14.07 -7.29 -11.83
N SER A 175 -14.50 -8.47 -11.37
CA SER A 175 -15.26 -9.42 -12.18
C SER A 175 -16.61 -8.85 -12.64
N ILE A 176 -17.36 -8.21 -11.74
CA ILE A 176 -18.65 -7.56 -12.08
C ILE A 176 -18.45 -6.46 -13.11
N ILE A 177 -17.45 -5.59 -12.93
CA ILE A 177 -17.16 -4.53 -13.89
C ILE A 177 -16.79 -5.15 -15.24
N ASN A 178 -15.84 -6.09 -15.27
CA ASN A 178 -15.41 -6.70 -16.51
C ASN A 178 -16.57 -7.36 -17.26
N HIS A 179 -17.38 -8.15 -16.57
CA HIS A 179 -18.55 -8.80 -17.17
C HIS A 179 -19.52 -7.78 -17.77
N ALA A 180 -19.87 -6.73 -17.02
CA ALA A 180 -20.84 -5.74 -17.47
C ALA A 180 -20.34 -4.92 -18.67
N VAL A 181 -19.03 -4.58 -18.72
CA VAL A 181 -18.49 -3.76 -19.85
C VAL A 181 -18.07 -4.59 -21.07
N THR A 182 -18.10 -5.93 -20.99
CA THR A 182 -17.77 -6.81 -22.12
C THR A 182 -18.94 -7.67 -22.59
N ARG A 183 -19.84 -8.07 -21.69
CA ARG A 183 -20.96 -8.99 -21.98
C ARG A 183 -22.35 -8.38 -21.73
N GLY A 184 -22.41 -7.15 -21.17
CA GLY A 184 -23.67 -6.50 -20.81
C GLY A 184 -24.33 -7.08 -19.56
N LEU A 185 -25.62 -6.79 -19.38
CA LEU A 185 -26.41 -7.23 -18.23
C LEU A 185 -27.37 -8.39 -18.54
N ASN A 186 -27.65 -8.65 -19.84
CA ASN A 186 -28.53 -9.72 -20.24
C ASN A 186 -27.76 -11.01 -20.56
N PRO A 187 -27.88 -12.07 -19.74
CA PRO A 187 -27.14 -13.32 -19.96
C PRO A 187 -27.58 -14.12 -21.19
N ASN A 188 -28.76 -13.81 -21.77
CA ASN A 188 -29.34 -14.55 -22.88
C ASN A 188 -29.10 -13.88 -24.25
N VAL A 189 -28.21 -12.88 -24.31
CA VAL A 189 -27.91 -12.19 -25.58
C VAL A 189 -26.99 -13.07 -26.43
N LYS A 190 -27.25 -13.06 -27.75
CA LYS A 190 -26.36 -13.73 -28.70
C LYS A 190 -25.03 -12.99 -28.78
N MET A 191 -23.94 -13.75 -28.73
CA MET A 191 -22.58 -13.23 -28.76
C MET A 191 -21.96 -13.31 -30.15
N LYS A 192 -21.00 -12.44 -30.46
CA LYS A 192 -20.15 -12.47 -31.64
C LYS A 192 -18.68 -12.23 -31.25
N ASP A 193 -17.77 -12.68 -32.10
CA ASP A 193 -16.35 -12.30 -31.97
C ASP A 193 -16.20 -10.78 -32.00
N SER A 194 -15.48 -10.25 -31.03
CA SER A 194 -15.25 -8.82 -30.92
C SER A 194 -14.18 -8.29 -31.88
N GLY A 195 -13.28 -9.14 -32.35
CA GLY A 195 -12.06 -8.75 -33.06
C GLY A 195 -11.09 -7.94 -32.18
N ILE A 196 -11.23 -8.07 -30.86
CA ILE A 196 -10.35 -7.46 -29.84
C ILE A 196 -9.77 -8.60 -29.01
N GLU A 197 -8.46 -8.79 -29.07
CA GLU A 197 -7.74 -9.96 -28.52
C GLU A 197 -8.10 -10.29 -27.06
N TRP A 198 -8.26 -9.28 -26.22
CA TRP A 198 -8.52 -9.45 -24.79
C TRP A 198 -10.00 -9.51 -24.39
N ILE A 199 -10.97 -9.30 -25.33
CA ILE A 199 -12.42 -9.39 -25.03
C ILE A 199 -13.02 -10.70 -25.53
N GLU A 200 -12.43 -11.32 -26.54
CA GLU A 200 -12.95 -12.51 -27.24
C GLU A 200 -14.34 -12.27 -27.86
N GLU A 201 -15.40 -12.30 -27.06
CA GLU A 201 -16.79 -12.16 -27.48
C GLU A 201 -17.52 -10.99 -26.82
N VAL A 202 -18.40 -10.36 -27.60
CA VAL A 202 -19.30 -9.29 -27.15
C VAL A 202 -20.75 -9.55 -27.67
N PRO A 203 -21.79 -8.94 -27.07
CA PRO A 203 -23.14 -9.03 -27.58
C PRO A 203 -23.23 -8.65 -29.08
N GLU A 204 -23.96 -9.42 -29.88
CA GLU A 204 -24.01 -9.30 -31.33
C GLU A 204 -24.40 -7.88 -31.78
N HIS A 205 -25.25 -7.20 -31.01
CA HIS A 205 -25.73 -5.85 -31.31
C HIS A 205 -24.78 -4.72 -30.92
N TRP A 206 -23.65 -5.04 -30.19
CA TRP A 206 -22.65 -4.03 -29.83
C TRP A 206 -21.75 -3.70 -31.03
N GLU A 207 -21.30 -2.46 -31.09
CA GLU A 207 -20.35 -1.99 -32.08
C GLU A 207 -18.94 -1.88 -31.51
N VAL A 208 -17.94 -2.24 -32.30
CA VAL A 208 -16.54 -2.01 -31.94
C VAL A 208 -16.07 -0.71 -32.57
N LYS A 209 -15.72 0.26 -31.76
CA LYS A 209 -15.29 1.60 -32.18
C LYS A 209 -13.91 1.94 -31.61
N ARG A 210 -13.15 2.79 -32.31
CA ARG A 210 -11.91 3.35 -31.79
C ARG A 210 -12.20 4.58 -30.93
N MET A 211 -11.34 4.87 -29.98
CA MET A 211 -11.52 6.03 -29.09
C MET A 211 -11.74 7.34 -29.87
N LYS A 212 -11.03 7.54 -30.97
CA LYS A 212 -11.23 8.71 -31.87
C LYS A 212 -12.61 8.79 -32.50
N ASP A 213 -13.30 7.67 -32.62
CA ASP A 213 -14.66 7.61 -33.19
C ASP A 213 -15.74 7.75 -32.09
N ILE A 214 -15.34 7.62 -30.81
CA ILE A 214 -16.20 7.73 -29.62
C ILE A 214 -16.12 9.14 -29.02
N CYS A 215 -14.93 9.68 -28.89
CA CYS A 215 -14.67 11.00 -28.26
C CYS A 215 -14.44 12.04 -29.36
N ASP A 216 -15.09 13.19 -29.24
CA ASP A 216 -14.86 14.35 -30.12
C ASP A 216 -13.72 15.27 -29.60
N TYR A 217 -13.25 15.03 -28.38
CA TYR A 217 -12.09 15.71 -27.81
C TYR A 217 -11.21 14.73 -27.03
N ILE A 218 -9.96 14.59 -27.46
CA ILE A 218 -8.90 13.84 -26.75
C ILE A 218 -7.63 14.69 -26.84
N SER A 219 -7.26 15.32 -25.75
CA SER A 219 -6.08 16.19 -25.68
C SER A 219 -5.45 16.20 -24.32
N ARG A 220 -4.13 16.33 -24.29
CA ARG A 220 -3.42 16.67 -23.05
C ARG A 220 -3.75 18.10 -22.63
N GLY A 221 -3.67 18.35 -21.33
CA GLY A 221 -3.63 19.67 -20.78
C GLY A 221 -2.40 20.46 -21.17
N SER A 222 -2.24 21.62 -20.60
CA SER A 222 -1.10 22.50 -20.84
C SER A 222 -0.27 22.70 -19.58
N THR A 223 1.01 23.03 -19.75
CA THR A 223 1.89 23.37 -18.62
C THR A 223 1.41 24.69 -18.01
N PRO A 224 0.94 24.72 -16.76
CA PRO A 224 0.45 25.93 -16.13
C PRO A 224 1.60 26.77 -15.56
N ASP A 225 1.38 28.08 -15.47
CA ASP A 225 2.18 28.95 -14.62
C ASP A 225 1.63 28.83 -13.18
N TYR A 226 2.27 28.02 -12.36
CA TYR A 226 1.83 27.80 -10.98
C TYR A 226 1.97 29.03 -10.10
N VAL A 227 0.97 29.26 -9.24
CA VAL A 227 0.93 30.34 -8.25
C VAL A 227 0.51 29.79 -6.90
N ASP A 228 0.85 30.49 -5.81
CA ASP A 228 0.52 30.08 -4.45
C ASP A 228 -0.88 30.55 -3.99
N GLU A 229 -1.53 31.40 -4.78
CA GLU A 229 -2.82 31.97 -4.48
C GLU A 229 -3.98 31.18 -5.10
N ASP A 230 -5.16 31.29 -4.51
CA ASP A 230 -6.37 30.58 -4.91
C ASP A 230 -7.02 31.19 -6.16
N TYR A 231 -6.53 30.77 -7.32
CA TYR A 231 -7.11 31.11 -8.63
C TYR A 231 -7.83 29.91 -9.25
N GLN A 232 -7.32 29.41 -10.39
CA GLN A 232 -7.86 28.22 -11.05
C GLN A 232 -7.16 26.97 -10.55
N LYS A 233 -7.94 25.95 -10.21
CA LYS A 233 -7.47 24.66 -9.72
C LYS A 233 -6.83 23.86 -10.85
N VAL A 234 -5.61 23.39 -10.65
CA VAL A 234 -4.89 22.57 -11.62
C VAL A 234 -4.86 21.13 -11.16
N MET A 235 -5.40 20.24 -11.99
CA MET A 235 -5.31 18.80 -11.80
C MET A 235 -4.10 18.24 -12.54
N ASN A 236 -3.20 17.63 -11.79
CA ASN A 236 -2.10 16.82 -12.28
C ASN A 236 -2.36 15.34 -12.00
N GLN A 237 -1.50 14.44 -12.49
CA GLN A 237 -1.66 13.01 -12.29
C GLN A 237 -1.67 12.59 -10.80
N GLY A 238 -0.99 13.32 -9.92
CA GLY A 238 -0.98 13.07 -8.47
C GLY A 238 -2.32 13.36 -7.82
N THR A 239 -3.06 14.36 -8.35
CA THR A 239 -4.34 14.81 -7.79
C THR A 239 -5.40 13.70 -7.77
N PHE A 240 -5.36 12.76 -8.72
CA PHE A 240 -6.34 11.67 -8.80
C PHE A 240 -5.73 10.27 -8.85
N SER A 241 -4.46 10.13 -8.56
CA SER A 241 -3.76 8.84 -8.57
C SER A 241 -4.37 7.78 -7.64
N LYS A 242 -5.14 8.21 -6.64
CA LYS A 242 -5.85 7.35 -5.68
C LYS A 242 -7.27 6.96 -6.15
N GLY A 243 -7.74 7.44 -7.31
CA GLY A 243 -9.08 7.19 -7.84
C GLY A 243 -10.15 8.19 -7.37
N TRP A 244 -9.76 9.23 -6.62
CA TRP A 244 -10.59 10.38 -6.23
C TRP A 244 -9.76 11.65 -6.26
N ILE A 245 -10.42 12.81 -6.24
CA ILE A 245 -9.73 14.10 -6.20
C ILE A 245 -9.13 14.30 -4.80
N ASP A 246 -7.80 14.24 -4.71
CA ASP A 246 -7.06 14.55 -3.50
C ASP A 246 -6.78 16.05 -3.45
N GLU A 247 -7.61 16.77 -2.72
CA GLU A 247 -7.53 18.24 -2.64
C GLU A 247 -6.20 18.74 -2.07
N SER A 248 -5.50 17.92 -1.28
CA SER A 248 -4.17 18.28 -0.76
C SER A 248 -3.08 18.37 -1.86
N ASN A 249 -3.34 17.81 -3.03
CA ASN A 249 -2.45 17.83 -4.19
C ASN A 249 -2.90 18.81 -5.28
N ILE A 250 -3.98 19.57 -5.06
CA ILE A 250 -4.40 20.63 -5.99
C ILE A 250 -3.40 21.78 -5.93
N ARG A 251 -3.04 22.27 -7.11
CA ARG A 251 -2.23 23.46 -7.30
C ARG A 251 -3.07 24.51 -8.05
N TYR A 252 -2.57 25.73 -8.13
CA TYR A 252 -3.31 26.84 -8.71
C TYR A 252 -2.54 27.47 -9.87
N THR A 253 -3.27 28.12 -10.81
CA THR A 253 -2.71 28.87 -11.93
C THR A 253 -3.51 30.13 -12.19
N LYS A 254 -2.87 31.14 -12.80
CA LYS A 254 -3.59 32.34 -13.26
C LYS A 254 -4.45 32.05 -14.48
N VAL A 255 -5.58 32.75 -14.56
CA VAL A 255 -6.53 32.64 -15.70
C VAL A 255 -5.85 32.93 -17.02
N GLY A 256 -6.12 32.15 -18.05
CA GLY A 256 -5.96 32.50 -19.45
C GLY A 256 -4.87 31.78 -20.26
N LYS A 257 -4.04 30.92 -19.66
CA LYS A 257 -3.03 30.16 -20.42
C LYS A 257 -3.27 28.66 -20.53
N SER A 258 -4.19 28.09 -19.77
CA SER A 258 -4.46 26.66 -19.81
C SER A 258 -5.59 26.36 -20.81
N GLY A 259 -5.23 25.89 -21.99
CA GLY A 259 -6.22 25.46 -23.01
C GLY A 259 -7.03 24.21 -22.63
N ALA A 260 -6.89 23.69 -21.42
CA ALA A 260 -7.44 22.40 -21.02
C ALA A 260 -8.40 22.51 -19.83
N HIS A 261 -9.49 23.25 -20.04
CA HIS A 261 -10.59 23.32 -19.11
C HIS A 261 -11.29 21.96 -18.97
N ILE A 262 -11.41 21.48 -17.74
CA ILE A 262 -12.09 20.23 -17.40
C ILE A 262 -13.58 20.53 -17.20
N LYS A 263 -14.45 19.72 -17.80
CA LYS A 263 -15.91 19.86 -17.71
C LYS A 263 -16.51 18.65 -17.01
N LYS A 264 -17.63 18.86 -16.35
CA LYS A 264 -18.41 17.74 -15.81
C LYS A 264 -18.69 16.70 -16.91
N GLY A 265 -18.42 15.44 -16.60
CA GLY A 265 -18.56 14.33 -17.54
C GLY A 265 -17.29 13.98 -18.29
N ASP A 266 -16.20 14.72 -18.12
CA ASP A 266 -14.92 14.34 -18.71
C ASP A 266 -14.34 13.09 -18.05
N LEU A 267 -13.62 12.31 -18.86
CA LEU A 267 -12.76 11.24 -18.37
C LEU A 267 -11.31 11.72 -18.45
N LEU A 268 -10.64 11.73 -17.31
CA LEU A 268 -9.25 12.14 -17.18
C LEU A 268 -8.36 10.90 -17.10
N MET A 269 -7.20 10.93 -17.77
CA MET A 269 -6.20 9.87 -17.71
C MET A 269 -4.82 10.45 -17.44
N ALA A 270 -4.11 9.90 -16.46
CA ALA A 270 -2.73 10.23 -16.20
C ALA A 270 -1.87 9.78 -17.38
N SER A 271 -1.12 10.71 -17.98
CA SER A 271 -0.39 10.52 -19.24
C SER A 271 1.11 10.35 -19.06
N THR A 272 1.63 10.51 -17.84
CA THR A 272 3.05 10.37 -17.52
C THR A 272 3.24 9.87 -16.09
N GLY A 273 4.45 9.41 -15.77
CA GLY A 273 4.90 9.08 -14.42
C GLY A 273 4.78 7.60 -14.08
N GLY A 274 5.90 7.03 -13.62
CA GLY A 274 5.98 5.62 -13.21
C GLY A 274 4.97 5.30 -12.08
N GLY A 275 4.16 4.25 -12.27
CA GLY A 275 3.17 3.77 -11.30
C GLY A 275 1.84 4.54 -11.24
N VAL A 276 1.70 5.65 -11.96
CA VAL A 276 0.43 6.43 -12.03
C VAL A 276 -0.11 6.56 -13.45
N LEU A 277 0.73 6.45 -14.48
CA LEU A 277 0.34 6.51 -15.88
C LEU A 277 -0.77 5.50 -16.17
N GLY A 278 -1.83 5.92 -16.86
CA GLY A 278 -3.01 5.07 -17.12
C GLY A 278 -4.07 5.08 -16.02
N LYS A 279 -3.82 5.70 -14.87
CA LYS A 279 -4.87 5.95 -13.88
C LYS A 279 -5.89 6.92 -14.40
N ILE A 280 -7.14 6.69 -14.06
CA ILE A 280 -8.28 7.45 -14.61
C ILE A 280 -9.16 8.02 -13.52
N LEU A 281 -9.85 9.10 -13.86
CA LEU A 281 -10.89 9.71 -13.04
C LEU A 281 -12.07 10.13 -13.95
N TYR A 282 -13.30 9.76 -13.57
CA TYR A 282 -14.50 10.37 -14.11
C TYR A 282 -14.79 11.65 -13.35
N PHE A 283 -14.77 12.80 -14.04
CA PHE A 283 -14.95 14.09 -13.40
C PHE A 283 -16.44 14.43 -13.29
N ASP A 284 -16.99 14.35 -12.08
CA ASP A 284 -18.42 14.59 -11.79
C ASP A 284 -18.64 15.85 -10.92
N SER A 285 -17.64 16.71 -10.77
CA SER A 285 -17.78 17.96 -10.05
C SER A 285 -18.61 18.97 -10.84
N ILE A 286 -19.41 19.75 -10.12
CA ILE A 286 -20.11 20.91 -10.67
C ILE A 286 -19.24 22.18 -10.63
N ASP A 287 -18.11 22.15 -9.94
CA ASP A 287 -17.12 23.23 -9.95
C ASP A 287 -16.38 23.19 -11.29
N GLU A 288 -16.60 24.21 -12.10
CA GLU A 288 -16.00 24.34 -13.44
C GLU A 288 -14.61 25.00 -13.41
N ASN A 289 -14.07 25.32 -12.24
CA ASN A 289 -12.79 26.00 -12.11
C ASN A 289 -11.57 25.05 -12.11
N TYR A 290 -11.65 23.94 -12.84
CA TYR A 290 -10.59 22.95 -12.94
C TYR A 290 -9.95 22.92 -14.34
N TYR A 291 -8.61 22.81 -14.34
CA TYR A 291 -7.79 22.71 -15.54
C TYR A 291 -6.83 21.54 -15.45
N ALA A 292 -6.60 20.86 -16.54
CA ALA A 292 -5.63 19.78 -16.61
C ALA A 292 -4.22 20.34 -16.94
N ASP A 293 -3.22 19.84 -16.25
CA ASP A 293 -1.83 20.09 -16.65
C ASP A 293 -1.40 19.21 -17.84
N SER A 294 -0.16 19.38 -18.31
CA SER A 294 0.40 18.62 -19.43
C SER A 294 0.58 17.11 -19.17
N HIS A 295 0.40 16.68 -17.93
CA HIS A 295 0.51 15.28 -17.50
C HIS A 295 -0.85 14.54 -17.44
N VAL A 296 -1.93 15.23 -17.82
CA VAL A 296 -3.31 14.69 -17.82
C VAL A 296 -3.90 14.79 -19.21
N THR A 297 -4.44 13.69 -19.73
CA THR A 297 -5.26 13.66 -20.96
C THR A 297 -6.72 13.75 -20.58
N ILE A 298 -7.43 14.68 -21.23
CA ILE A 298 -8.89 14.83 -21.17
C ILE A 298 -9.50 14.07 -22.35
N MET A 299 -10.49 13.24 -22.05
CA MET A 299 -11.34 12.59 -23.04
C MET A 299 -12.78 13.06 -22.83
N ARG A 300 -13.44 13.51 -23.90
CA ARG A 300 -14.79 14.09 -23.85
C ARG A 300 -15.64 13.63 -25.03
N ASN A 301 -16.92 13.45 -24.79
CA ASN A 301 -17.94 13.33 -25.84
C ASN A 301 -18.98 14.44 -25.68
N SER A 302 -18.75 15.58 -26.31
CA SER A 302 -19.61 16.77 -26.21
C SER A 302 -20.99 16.57 -26.81
N LYS A 303 -21.13 15.63 -27.77
CA LYS A 303 -22.36 15.30 -28.44
C LYS A 303 -23.30 14.41 -27.61
N GLY A 304 -22.83 13.86 -26.52
CA GLY A 304 -23.60 13.00 -25.61
C GLY A 304 -24.07 11.67 -26.25
N ILE A 305 -23.44 11.24 -27.35
CA ILE A 305 -23.78 10.01 -28.07
C ILE A 305 -23.28 8.77 -27.31
N ASN A 306 -22.21 8.92 -26.53
CA ASN A 306 -21.65 7.85 -25.73
C ASN A 306 -21.47 8.30 -24.28
N SER A 307 -21.59 7.36 -23.34
CA SER A 307 -21.39 7.60 -21.91
C SER A 307 -19.91 7.57 -21.56
N MET A 308 -19.33 8.70 -21.16
CA MET A 308 -17.97 8.74 -20.65
C MET A 308 -17.80 7.93 -19.36
N LYS A 309 -18.87 7.76 -18.59
CA LYS A 309 -18.88 6.91 -17.41
C LYS A 309 -18.79 5.42 -17.74
N PHE A 310 -19.35 4.98 -18.87
CA PHE A 310 -19.13 3.63 -19.39
C PHE A 310 -17.66 3.41 -19.74
N LEU A 311 -17.02 4.38 -20.38
CA LEU A 311 -15.60 4.34 -20.69
C LEU A 311 -14.73 4.37 -19.40
N PHE A 312 -15.16 5.10 -18.37
CA PHE A 312 -14.49 5.03 -17.06
C PHE A 312 -14.45 3.60 -16.54
N TYR A 313 -15.57 2.88 -16.51
CA TYR A 313 -15.59 1.48 -16.09
C TYR A 313 -14.76 0.58 -17.01
N HIS A 314 -14.80 0.80 -18.31
CA HIS A 314 -13.99 0.07 -19.29
C HIS A 314 -12.49 0.23 -18.98
N PHE A 315 -11.99 1.44 -18.80
CA PHE A 315 -10.58 1.70 -18.56
C PHE A 315 -10.14 1.41 -17.12
N SER A 316 -11.04 1.38 -16.15
CA SER A 316 -10.70 1.17 -14.72
C SER A 316 -10.03 -0.18 -14.44
N LEU A 317 -10.17 -1.15 -15.32
CA LEU A 317 -9.57 -2.49 -15.22
C LEU A 317 -8.31 -2.67 -16.07
N ARG A 318 -7.92 -1.66 -16.87
CA ARG A 318 -6.91 -1.80 -17.93
C ARG A 318 -5.60 -1.11 -17.64
N PHE A 319 -5.32 -0.85 -16.37
CA PHE A 319 -4.08 -0.18 -15.98
C PHE A 319 -2.82 -0.88 -16.53
N ASP A 320 -2.74 -2.19 -16.36
CA ASP A 320 -1.58 -2.98 -16.81
C ASP A 320 -1.49 -3.03 -18.33
N GLU A 321 -2.64 -3.19 -19.02
CA GLU A 321 -2.73 -3.18 -20.49
C GLU A 321 -2.30 -1.82 -21.05
N ILE A 322 -2.81 -0.71 -20.50
CA ILE A 322 -2.43 0.65 -20.92
C ILE A 322 -0.92 0.81 -20.82
N ASN A 323 -0.33 0.40 -19.69
CA ASN A 323 1.12 0.51 -19.48
C ASN A 323 1.93 -0.39 -20.42
N ALA A 324 1.39 -1.56 -20.79
CA ALA A 324 2.09 -2.48 -21.69
C ALA A 324 2.01 -2.08 -23.16
N THR A 325 0.85 -1.54 -23.61
CA THR A 325 0.55 -1.35 -25.04
C THR A 325 0.47 0.10 -25.50
N MET A 326 0.16 1.03 -24.60
CA MET A 326 -0.09 2.43 -24.97
C MET A 326 1.01 3.39 -24.51
N THR A 327 2.12 2.90 -23.96
CA THR A 327 3.18 3.75 -23.43
C THR A 327 4.52 3.55 -24.15
N LYS A 328 5.36 4.59 -24.11
CA LYS A 328 6.73 4.55 -24.62
C LYS A 328 7.66 5.32 -23.68
N GLY A 329 8.88 4.84 -23.51
CA GLY A 329 9.92 5.47 -22.68
C GLY A 329 10.57 4.48 -21.69
N SER A 330 11.58 4.94 -20.95
CA SER A 330 12.27 4.16 -19.92
C SER A 330 11.68 4.44 -18.53
N THR A 331 11.94 3.58 -17.58
CA THR A 331 11.36 3.37 -16.23
C THR A 331 10.79 4.60 -15.47
N ASN A 332 11.35 5.80 -15.66
CA ASN A 332 10.86 7.02 -14.98
C ASN A 332 10.37 8.12 -15.94
N GLN A 333 10.41 7.88 -17.27
CA GLN A 333 10.01 8.84 -18.30
C GLN A 333 9.04 8.21 -19.30
N THR A 334 8.15 7.33 -18.82
CA THR A 334 7.10 6.75 -19.65
C THR A 334 6.00 7.75 -19.93
N GLU A 335 5.57 7.80 -21.18
CA GLU A 335 4.49 8.66 -21.65
C GLU A 335 3.43 7.88 -22.41
N LEU A 336 2.17 8.24 -22.21
CA LEU A 336 1.04 7.77 -22.98
C LEU A 336 1.18 8.21 -24.44
N GLN A 337 1.13 7.26 -25.36
CA GLN A 337 1.18 7.53 -26.79
C GLN A 337 -0.22 7.88 -27.29
N ARG A 338 -0.37 9.11 -27.76
CA ARG A 338 -1.67 9.63 -28.24
C ARG A 338 -2.25 8.77 -29.35
N TYR A 339 -1.41 8.27 -30.28
CA TYR A 339 -1.84 7.44 -31.39
C TYR A 339 -2.46 6.12 -30.89
N GLU A 340 -1.84 5.47 -29.91
CA GLU A 340 -2.33 4.21 -29.34
C GLU A 340 -3.67 4.42 -28.63
N LEU A 341 -3.80 5.49 -27.84
CA LEU A 341 -5.07 5.82 -27.22
C LEU A 341 -6.17 6.10 -28.25
N LEU A 342 -5.89 6.86 -29.31
CA LEU A 342 -6.86 7.15 -30.37
C LEU A 342 -7.30 5.90 -31.13
N SER A 343 -6.40 4.94 -31.29
CA SER A 343 -6.61 3.68 -32.02
C SER A 343 -7.22 2.59 -31.15
N HIS A 344 -7.22 2.75 -29.82
CA HIS A 344 -7.76 1.76 -28.88
C HIS A 344 -9.22 1.46 -29.17
N LYS A 345 -9.51 0.17 -29.33
CA LYS A 345 -10.85 -0.33 -29.67
C LYS A 345 -11.65 -0.60 -28.40
N VAL A 346 -12.90 -0.19 -28.41
CA VAL A 346 -13.86 -0.42 -27.33
C VAL A 346 -15.14 -0.99 -27.92
N ALA A 347 -15.68 -2.03 -27.30
CA ALA A 347 -17.01 -2.53 -27.61
C ALA A 347 -18.06 -1.63 -26.96
N ILE A 348 -18.92 -1.03 -27.74
CA ILE A 348 -19.85 0.00 -27.32
C ILE A 348 -21.29 -0.47 -27.54
N PRO A 349 -22.08 -0.65 -26.45
CA PRO A 349 -23.53 -0.86 -26.55
C PRO A 349 -24.28 0.41 -27.01
N PRO A 350 -25.56 0.29 -27.39
CA PRO A 350 -26.44 1.45 -27.56
C PRO A 350 -26.48 2.32 -26.28
N LEU A 351 -26.60 3.64 -26.42
CA LEU A 351 -26.51 4.58 -25.27
C LEU A 351 -27.47 4.26 -24.11
N PRO A 352 -28.73 3.81 -24.34
CA PRO A 352 -29.59 3.40 -23.22
C PRO A 352 -29.00 2.24 -22.40
N GLU A 353 -28.37 1.27 -23.07
CA GLU A 353 -27.72 0.14 -22.41
C GLU A 353 -26.43 0.56 -21.71
N GLN A 354 -25.63 1.47 -22.28
CA GLN A 354 -24.48 2.07 -21.58
C GLN A 354 -24.92 2.70 -20.23
N ARG A 355 -26.04 3.43 -20.25
CA ARG A 355 -26.59 4.05 -19.02
C ARG A 355 -27.08 3.01 -18.02
N ALA A 356 -27.77 1.97 -18.48
CA ALA A 356 -28.22 0.88 -17.62
C ALA A 356 -27.02 0.16 -16.95
N ILE A 357 -25.97 -0.15 -17.73
CA ILE A 357 -24.74 -0.75 -17.24
C ILE A 357 -24.08 0.16 -16.19
N THR A 358 -23.93 1.45 -16.47
CA THR A 358 -23.28 2.37 -15.51
C THR A 358 -24.08 2.52 -14.23
N THR A 359 -25.40 2.61 -14.31
CA THR A 359 -26.27 2.66 -13.11
C THR A 359 -26.16 1.39 -12.28
N TYR A 360 -26.15 0.22 -12.93
CA TYR A 360 -25.92 -1.06 -12.26
C TYR A 360 -24.55 -1.12 -11.57
N LEU A 361 -23.50 -0.69 -12.28
CA LEU A 361 -22.15 -0.71 -11.74
C LEU A 361 -21.96 0.29 -10.59
N ASP A 362 -22.56 1.48 -10.68
CA ASP A 362 -22.55 2.45 -9.59
C ASP A 362 -23.12 1.84 -8.30
N ASP A 363 -24.30 1.23 -8.39
CA ASP A 363 -24.95 0.57 -7.24
C ASP A 363 -24.09 -0.57 -6.67
N LYS A 364 -23.62 -1.48 -7.53
CA LYS A 364 -22.85 -2.65 -7.10
C LYS A 364 -21.48 -2.25 -6.52
N CYS A 365 -20.78 -1.35 -7.20
CA CYS A 365 -19.46 -0.88 -6.74
C CYS A 365 -19.57 -0.13 -5.41
N ALA A 366 -20.55 0.77 -5.25
CA ALA A 366 -20.75 1.50 -3.99
C ALA A 366 -21.05 0.55 -2.80
N LYS A 367 -21.87 -0.49 -3.03
CA LYS A 367 -22.13 -1.52 -2.01
C LYS A 367 -20.87 -2.28 -1.63
N ILE A 368 -20.07 -2.70 -2.62
CA ILE A 368 -18.81 -3.41 -2.37
C ILE A 368 -17.81 -2.49 -1.66
N ASP A 369 -17.66 -1.23 -2.08
CA ASP A 369 -16.75 -0.27 -1.44
C ASP A 369 -17.13 -0.01 0.03
N THR A 370 -18.42 0.04 0.33
CA THR A 370 -18.92 0.11 1.71
C THR A 370 -18.51 -1.13 2.53
N ILE A 371 -18.65 -2.32 1.96
CA ILE A 371 -18.24 -3.57 2.62
C ILE A 371 -16.72 -3.58 2.85
N VAL A 372 -15.93 -3.24 1.83
CA VAL A 372 -14.46 -3.17 1.91
C VAL A 372 -14.02 -2.19 2.98
N SER A 373 -14.58 -0.98 3.00
CA SER A 373 -14.30 0.04 4.02
C SER A 373 -14.62 -0.45 5.45
N ASN A 374 -15.73 -1.17 5.63
CA ASN A 374 -16.08 -1.75 6.92
C ASN A 374 -15.09 -2.86 7.34
N LEU A 375 -14.63 -3.68 6.40
CA LEU A 375 -13.62 -4.71 6.67
C LEU A 375 -12.29 -4.09 7.05
N ASP A 376 -11.82 -3.06 6.34
CA ASP A 376 -10.58 -2.33 6.66
C ASP A 376 -10.65 -1.69 8.06
N ARG A 377 -11.81 -1.14 8.42
CA ARG A 377 -12.04 -0.60 9.77
C ARG A 377 -11.99 -1.68 10.85
N GLN A 378 -12.54 -2.87 10.59
CA GLN A 378 -12.46 -3.99 11.51
C GLN A 378 -11.02 -4.47 11.68
N ILE A 379 -10.26 -4.63 10.59
CA ILE A 379 -8.84 -5.00 10.60
C ILE A 379 -8.03 -4.01 11.45
N SER A 380 -8.25 -2.70 11.24
CA SER A 380 -7.60 -1.65 12.04
C SER A 380 -7.92 -1.78 13.53
N ARG A 381 -9.20 -2.02 13.88
CA ARG A 381 -9.61 -2.21 15.29
C ARG A 381 -8.96 -3.43 15.95
N TYR A 382 -8.75 -4.51 15.22
CA TYR A 382 -8.00 -5.66 15.73
C TYR A 382 -6.53 -5.31 15.98
N GLY A 383 -5.92 -4.46 15.15
CA GLY A 383 -4.59 -3.92 15.40
C GLY A 383 -4.50 -3.11 16.69
N ASP A 384 -5.51 -2.27 16.95
CA ASP A 384 -5.61 -1.51 18.21
C ASP A 384 -5.83 -2.43 19.41
N LEU A 385 -6.70 -3.42 19.26
CA LEU A 385 -6.97 -4.42 20.31
C LEU A 385 -5.70 -5.19 20.70
N LYS A 386 -4.88 -5.61 19.71
CA LYS A 386 -3.59 -6.26 19.99
C LYS A 386 -2.70 -5.39 20.86
N ARG A 387 -2.56 -4.09 20.51
CA ARG A 387 -1.73 -3.15 21.25
C ARG A 387 -2.24 -2.93 22.67
N SER A 388 -3.56 -2.73 22.83
CA SER A 388 -4.18 -2.54 24.15
C SER A 388 -4.02 -3.79 25.02
N LEU A 389 -4.29 -4.98 24.46
CA LEU A 389 -4.19 -6.25 25.17
C LEU A 389 -2.76 -6.48 25.71
N ILE A 390 -1.74 -6.26 24.87
CA ILE A 390 -0.36 -6.39 25.29
C ILE A 390 -0.06 -5.41 26.43
N ASP A 391 -0.46 -4.16 26.28
CA ASP A 391 -0.20 -3.12 27.29
C ASP A 391 -0.88 -3.44 28.63
N GLU A 392 -2.17 -3.78 28.61
CA GLU A 392 -2.95 -4.12 29.81
C GLU A 392 -2.35 -5.29 30.57
N VAL A 393 -1.91 -6.32 29.85
CA VAL A 393 -1.32 -7.53 30.48
C VAL A 393 0.07 -7.23 31.00
N ILE A 394 0.92 -6.56 30.23
CA ILE A 394 2.29 -6.23 30.66
C ILE A 394 2.31 -5.25 31.83
N THR A 395 1.41 -4.27 31.85
CA THR A 395 1.31 -3.30 32.95
C THR A 395 0.52 -3.82 34.16
N GLY A 396 -0.05 -5.03 34.08
CA GLY A 396 -0.83 -5.62 35.17
C GLY A 396 -2.24 -5.06 35.32
N LYS A 397 -2.72 -4.25 34.39
CA LYS A 397 -4.10 -3.75 34.36
C LYS A 397 -5.12 -4.87 34.09
N ARG A 398 -4.67 -5.91 33.41
CA ARG A 398 -5.44 -7.15 33.20
C ARG A 398 -4.76 -8.31 33.93
N ALA A 399 -5.50 -8.98 34.78
CA ALA A 399 -5.02 -10.18 35.46
C ALA A 399 -5.00 -11.38 34.50
N VAL A 400 -3.93 -12.19 34.60
CA VAL A 400 -3.73 -13.44 33.84
C VAL A 400 -3.28 -14.53 34.79
#